data_11f930073b4854071d75090833b455ed
#
_entry.id   11f930073b4854071d75090833b455ed
#
_cell.length_a   1.000
_cell.length_b   1.000
_cell.length_c   1.000
_cell.angle_alpha   90.00
_cell.angle_beta   90.00
_cell.angle_gamma   90.00
#
_symmetry.space_group_name_H-M   'P 1'
#
loop_
_entity.id
_entity.type
_entity.pdbx_description
1 polymer ?
#
loop_
_entity_poly.entity_id
_entity_poly.type
_entity_poly.pdbx_seq_one_letter_code
_entity_poly.pdbx_strand_id
1 'polypeptide(L)'
;ASDVYKRQLQGWAPATQIPEITNFLNQQEAYFEIADPTPEDNVPIQLNNKGFFRLFEPIMKLYMLPKYNELDLTPFFAPFFMLFFGLCLGDSGYGLFMVLGVTVYRMLAKNVGASMKPILTLVQILGASTFFCGMLTGTFFGFNLYGNDIPFFNKMRDLFFLDNQWMFNLSLILGAVQIIFGMILKAANQTIQFGLKYALSTIGWIIVLVSTALAFLLGDTMPMGGTVHLVILGLAGVLIFLLNSPGKNIFLNIGLGLWDSYNMATGLLGDILSYVRLFALGLSGGILASVFNSLAAGMSPDNAIAGPIVMVLIFLIGHSINMFMNILGAMVHPMRLTFVEFFKNSGYEGGGKEYKPFKN
;
A
#
# COMPACT_ATOMS: atom_id res chain seq x y z
N ALA A 1 34.59 -32.40 -43.45
CA ALA A 1 33.23 -31.94 -43.12
C ALA A 1 33.36 -30.72 -42.22
N SER A 2 33.05 -29.56 -42.79
CA SER A 2 32.98 -28.31 -42.03
C SER A 2 31.73 -28.38 -41.14
N ASP A 3 31.93 -28.53 -39.85
CA ASP A 3 30.87 -28.39 -38.87
C ASP A 3 30.37 -26.93 -38.88
N VAL A 4 29.29 -26.72 -39.57
CA VAL A 4 28.56 -25.44 -39.52
C VAL A 4 27.93 -25.37 -38.12
N TYR A 5 28.59 -24.66 -37.21
CA TYR A 5 28.04 -24.39 -35.89
C TYR A 5 26.79 -23.51 -36.05
N LYS A 6 25.63 -24.14 -35.96
CA LYS A 6 24.36 -23.41 -35.83
C LYS A 6 24.38 -22.69 -34.48
N ARG A 7 24.45 -21.37 -34.48
CA ARG A 7 24.25 -20.56 -33.28
C ARG A 7 22.75 -20.29 -33.13
N GLN A 8 22.16 -20.82 -32.08
CA GLN A 8 20.78 -20.56 -31.72
C GLN A 8 20.76 -19.57 -30.57
N LEU A 9 20.03 -18.49 -30.72
CA LEU A 9 19.75 -17.52 -29.67
C LEU A 9 18.26 -17.59 -29.35
N GLN A 10 17.93 -17.74 -28.08
CA GLN A 10 16.58 -17.67 -27.58
C GLN A 10 16.47 -16.47 -26.65
N GLY A 11 15.43 -15.66 -26.82
CA GLY A 11 15.23 -14.47 -26.00
C GLY A 11 13.77 -14.04 -25.98
N TRP A 12 13.47 -13.13 -25.10
CA TRP A 12 12.15 -12.55 -24.90
C TRP A 12 12.14 -11.11 -25.42
N ALA A 13 11.09 -10.72 -26.12
CA ALA A 13 10.89 -9.36 -26.61
C ALA A 13 9.49 -8.87 -26.28
N PRO A 14 9.29 -7.57 -25.96
CA PRO A 14 7.97 -6.99 -25.80
C PRO A 14 7.18 -7.08 -27.11
N ALA A 15 5.88 -7.41 -27.02
CA ALA A 15 5.01 -7.52 -28.19
C ALA A 15 4.98 -6.24 -29.05
N THR A 16 5.16 -5.08 -28.44
CA THR A 16 5.22 -3.78 -29.12
C THR A 16 6.45 -3.62 -30.03
N GLN A 17 7.53 -4.36 -29.76
CA GLN A 17 8.78 -4.29 -30.53
C GLN A 17 8.93 -5.41 -31.58
N ILE A 18 7.97 -6.34 -31.64
CA ILE A 18 8.00 -7.45 -32.61
C ILE A 18 8.17 -6.96 -34.06
N PRO A 19 7.45 -5.93 -34.54
CA PRO A 19 7.58 -5.46 -35.92
C PRO A 19 9.00 -4.96 -36.24
N GLU A 20 9.63 -4.25 -35.31
CA GLU A 20 11.00 -3.73 -35.47
C GLU A 20 12.03 -4.85 -35.51
N ILE A 21 11.88 -5.83 -34.58
CA ILE A 21 12.76 -7.01 -34.51
C ILE A 21 12.63 -7.87 -35.77
N THR A 22 11.39 -8.08 -36.25
CA THR A 22 11.12 -8.82 -37.47
C THR A 22 11.80 -8.17 -38.67
N ASN A 23 11.68 -6.85 -38.83
CA ASN A 23 12.33 -6.12 -39.91
C ASN A 23 13.86 -6.20 -39.83
N PHE A 24 14.41 -6.10 -38.62
CA PHE A 24 15.86 -6.22 -38.38
C PHE A 24 16.37 -7.62 -38.76
N LEU A 25 15.69 -8.68 -38.30
CA LEU A 25 16.10 -10.06 -38.55
C LEU A 25 15.98 -10.45 -40.02
N ASN A 26 14.96 -9.94 -40.73
CA ASN A 26 14.81 -10.12 -42.17
C ASN A 26 15.96 -9.45 -42.94
N GLN A 27 16.43 -8.28 -42.50
CA GLN A 27 17.59 -7.61 -43.15
C GLN A 27 18.90 -8.36 -42.94
N GLN A 28 19.00 -9.16 -41.83
CA GLN A 28 20.18 -9.96 -41.54
C GLN A 28 20.12 -11.38 -42.14
N GLU A 29 19.09 -11.69 -42.97
CA GLU A 29 18.88 -13.03 -43.55
C GLU A 29 18.91 -14.16 -42.55
N ALA A 30 18.54 -13.89 -41.27
CA ALA A 30 18.50 -14.86 -40.19
C ALA A 30 17.18 -15.64 -40.20
N TYR A 31 17.25 -16.94 -40.03
CA TYR A 31 16.04 -17.71 -39.73
C TYR A 31 15.57 -17.46 -38.30
N PHE A 32 14.35 -17.08 -38.11
CA PHE A 32 13.75 -16.82 -36.79
C PHE A 32 12.34 -17.38 -36.70
N GLU A 33 11.95 -17.74 -35.51
CA GLU A 33 10.61 -18.17 -35.17
C GLU A 33 10.11 -17.34 -33.99
N ILE A 34 8.90 -16.82 -34.09
CA ILE A 34 8.25 -16.04 -33.04
C ILE A 34 7.09 -16.89 -32.53
N ALA A 35 7.12 -17.23 -31.24
CA ALA A 35 6.08 -17.98 -30.56
C ALA A 35 5.58 -17.19 -29.33
N ASP A 36 4.29 -17.31 -29.03
CA ASP A 36 3.73 -16.78 -27.80
C ASP A 36 4.19 -17.62 -26.59
N PRO A 37 4.37 -16.98 -25.42
CA PRO A 37 4.82 -17.69 -24.22
C PRO A 37 3.78 -18.70 -23.73
N THR A 38 4.26 -19.86 -23.28
CA THR A 38 3.43 -20.86 -22.63
C THR A 38 3.30 -20.57 -21.12
N PRO A 39 2.25 -21.10 -20.45
CA PRO A 39 2.08 -20.88 -19.00
C PRO A 39 3.23 -21.40 -18.14
N GLU A 40 4.05 -22.32 -18.65
CA GLU A 40 5.20 -22.92 -17.96
C GLU A 40 6.48 -22.10 -18.13
N ASP A 41 6.50 -21.13 -19.03
CA ASP A 41 7.68 -20.34 -19.33
C ASP A 41 7.91 -19.26 -18.26
N ASN A 42 9.16 -19.09 -17.87
CA ASN A 42 9.59 -17.99 -16.99
C ASN A 42 9.79 -16.70 -17.80
N VAL A 43 8.71 -16.07 -18.20
CA VAL A 43 8.73 -14.84 -19.00
C VAL A 43 9.20 -13.66 -18.14
N PRO A 44 10.20 -12.88 -18.58
CA PRO A 44 10.57 -11.66 -17.87
C PRO A 44 9.51 -10.58 -18.03
N ILE A 45 9.30 -9.81 -16.96
CA ILE A 45 8.20 -8.86 -16.82
C ILE A 45 8.69 -7.44 -16.90
N GLN A 46 7.97 -6.64 -17.66
CA GLN A 46 8.12 -5.20 -17.71
C GLN A 46 6.82 -4.54 -17.23
N LEU A 47 6.90 -3.81 -16.11
CA LEU A 47 5.78 -3.03 -15.61
C LEU A 47 5.49 -1.86 -16.59
N ASN A 48 4.21 -1.64 -16.90
CA ASN A 48 3.77 -0.56 -17.81
C ASN A 48 2.80 0.38 -17.09
N ASN A 49 3.19 0.87 -15.92
CA ASN A 49 2.39 1.83 -15.17
C ASN A 49 2.59 3.25 -15.71
N LYS A 50 1.51 4.03 -15.76
CA LYS A 50 1.51 5.41 -16.27
C LYS A 50 1.30 6.42 -15.14
N GLY A 51 1.90 7.59 -15.29
CA GLY A 51 1.67 8.75 -14.43
C GLY A 51 1.96 8.48 -12.96
N PHE A 52 0.96 8.68 -12.11
CA PHE A 52 1.05 8.55 -10.65
C PHE A 52 1.51 7.16 -10.19
N PHE A 53 0.99 6.09 -10.77
CA PHE A 53 1.27 4.72 -10.33
C PHE A 53 2.71 4.30 -10.61
N ARG A 54 3.34 4.83 -11.66
CA ARG A 54 4.75 4.59 -11.98
C ARG A 54 5.70 5.01 -10.84
N LEU A 55 5.31 5.99 -10.03
CA LEU A 55 6.12 6.46 -8.90
C LEU A 55 6.25 5.40 -7.79
N PHE A 56 5.31 4.46 -7.72
CA PHE A 56 5.31 3.38 -6.73
C PHE A 56 5.95 2.08 -7.23
N GLU A 57 6.33 1.98 -8.50
CA GLU A 57 7.07 0.83 -9.03
C GLU A 57 8.36 0.49 -8.26
N PRO A 58 9.18 1.48 -7.81
CA PRO A 58 10.34 1.18 -6.97
C PRO A 58 10.00 0.42 -5.70
N ILE A 59 8.84 0.72 -5.08
CA ILE A 59 8.36 0.02 -3.87
C ILE A 59 7.97 -1.41 -4.22
N MET A 60 7.28 -1.64 -5.35
CA MET A 60 6.95 -2.98 -5.82
C MET A 60 8.20 -3.82 -6.10
N LYS A 61 9.23 -3.22 -6.73
CA LYS A 61 10.51 -3.89 -7.01
C LYS A 61 11.30 -4.27 -5.76
N LEU A 62 11.09 -3.59 -4.63
CA LEU A 62 11.72 -3.95 -3.34
C LEU A 62 11.19 -5.26 -2.78
N TYR A 63 9.97 -5.65 -3.14
CA TYR A 63 9.38 -6.91 -2.69
C TYR A 63 9.60 -8.01 -3.73
N MET A 64 8.71 -8.16 -4.68
CA MET A 64 8.79 -9.13 -5.79
C MET A 64 7.93 -8.65 -6.94
N LEU A 65 8.38 -8.87 -8.18
CA LEU A 65 7.57 -8.62 -9.37
C LEU A 65 6.48 -9.67 -9.53
N PRO A 66 5.33 -9.33 -10.14
CA PRO A 66 4.27 -10.31 -10.42
C PRO A 66 4.77 -11.39 -11.39
N LYS A 67 4.13 -12.56 -11.41
CA LYS A 67 4.31 -13.53 -12.49
C LYS A 67 3.61 -13.02 -13.76
N TYR A 68 3.95 -13.59 -14.92
CA TYR A 68 3.38 -13.17 -16.21
C TYR A 68 1.84 -13.22 -16.24
N ASN A 69 1.23 -14.20 -15.56
CA ASN A 69 -0.21 -14.38 -15.50
C ASN A 69 -0.88 -13.68 -14.31
N GLU A 70 -0.11 -12.96 -13.49
CA GLU A 70 -0.64 -12.24 -12.32
C GLU A 70 -0.96 -10.80 -12.64
N LEU A 71 -1.98 -10.28 -11.95
CA LEU A 71 -2.35 -8.89 -12.01
C LEU A 71 -1.28 -8.01 -11.35
N ASP A 72 -0.91 -6.91 -12.00
CA ASP A 72 -0.06 -5.89 -11.37
C ASP A 72 -0.83 -5.16 -10.26
N LEU A 73 -0.38 -5.34 -9.02
CA LEU A 73 -1.00 -4.73 -7.85
C LEU A 73 -0.55 -3.27 -7.60
N THR A 74 0.42 -2.76 -8.36
CA THR A 74 0.96 -1.40 -8.17
C THR A 74 -0.12 -0.32 -8.18
N PRO A 75 -1.06 -0.26 -9.14
CA PRO A 75 -2.11 0.75 -9.15
C PRO A 75 -3.05 0.67 -7.95
N PHE A 76 -3.22 -0.51 -7.41
CA PHE A 76 -4.19 -0.79 -6.36
C PHE A 76 -3.65 -0.48 -4.96
N PHE A 77 -2.37 -0.76 -4.68
CA PHE A 77 -1.81 -0.44 -3.37
C PHE A 77 -1.33 1.01 -3.25
N ALA A 78 -0.98 1.68 -4.36
CA ALA A 78 -0.38 3.01 -4.33
C ALA A 78 -1.21 4.06 -3.53
N PRO A 79 -2.55 4.19 -3.72
CA PRO A 79 -3.34 5.14 -2.95
C PRO A 79 -3.41 4.79 -1.46
N PHE A 80 -3.48 3.50 -1.11
CA PHE A 80 -3.46 3.06 0.29
C PHE A 80 -2.12 3.34 0.94
N PHE A 81 -1.02 3.03 0.25
CA PHE A 81 0.32 3.31 0.75
C PHE A 81 0.53 4.80 1.03
N MET A 82 0.10 5.67 0.11
CA MET A 82 0.16 7.11 0.27
C MET A 82 -0.61 7.58 1.51
N LEU A 83 -1.83 7.07 1.71
CA LEU A 83 -2.67 7.41 2.84
C LEU A 83 -2.06 6.90 4.16
N PHE A 84 -1.58 5.66 4.19
CA PHE A 84 -0.98 5.06 5.37
C PHE A 84 0.32 5.74 5.78
N PHE A 85 1.14 6.13 4.81
CA PHE A 85 2.32 6.93 5.08
C PHE A 85 1.96 8.25 5.77
N GLY A 86 0.94 8.95 5.24
CA GLY A 86 0.44 10.18 5.81
C GLY A 86 -0.08 10.02 7.24
N LEU A 87 -0.86 8.95 7.50
CA LEU A 87 -1.38 8.65 8.83
C LEU A 87 -0.29 8.26 9.83
N CYS A 88 0.70 7.46 9.40
CA CYS A 88 1.82 7.07 10.25
C CYS A 88 2.71 8.25 10.67
N LEU A 89 2.95 9.19 9.76
CA LEU A 89 3.74 10.38 10.08
C LEU A 89 2.92 11.42 10.87
N GLY A 90 1.64 11.57 10.52
CA GLY A 90 0.58 12.25 11.27
C GLY A 90 0.84 13.70 11.69
N ASP A 91 1.86 14.38 11.17
CA ASP A 91 2.21 15.75 11.52
C ASP A 91 2.29 16.64 10.29
N SER A 92 1.44 17.67 10.23
CA SER A 92 1.36 18.58 9.08
C SER A 92 2.63 19.44 8.90
N GLY A 93 3.35 19.73 9.98
CA GLY A 93 4.63 20.47 9.91
C GLY A 93 5.71 19.65 9.19
N TYR A 94 5.82 18.35 9.51
CA TYR A 94 6.77 17.46 8.81
C TYR A 94 6.36 17.23 7.36
N GLY A 95 5.06 17.09 7.09
CA GLY A 95 4.54 17.00 5.73
C GLY A 95 4.90 18.23 4.88
N LEU A 96 4.65 19.41 5.41
CA LEU A 96 5.00 20.68 4.76
C LEU A 96 6.50 20.81 4.54
N PHE A 97 7.31 20.46 5.55
CA PHE A 97 8.77 20.46 5.45
C PHE A 97 9.27 19.55 4.31
N MET A 98 8.71 18.34 4.16
CA MET A 98 9.05 17.43 3.06
C MET A 98 8.72 18.05 1.70
N VAL A 99 7.52 18.62 1.54
CA VAL A 99 7.09 19.24 0.27
C VAL A 99 7.96 20.43 -0.08
N LEU A 100 8.17 21.35 0.88
CA LEU A 100 8.98 22.55 0.66
C LEU A 100 10.46 22.19 0.44
N GLY A 101 11.01 21.29 1.23
CA GLY A 101 12.40 20.86 1.10
C GLY A 101 12.70 20.29 -0.30
N VAL A 102 11.84 19.40 -0.81
CA VAL A 102 12.01 18.88 -2.16
C VAL A 102 11.78 19.94 -3.23
N THR A 103 10.84 20.85 -3.03
CA THR A 103 10.57 21.94 -3.97
C THR A 103 11.78 22.88 -4.07
N VAL A 104 12.33 23.30 -2.93
CA VAL A 104 13.54 24.13 -2.86
C VAL A 104 14.74 23.39 -3.49
N TYR A 105 14.91 22.12 -3.16
CA TYR A 105 15.96 21.32 -3.78
C TYR A 105 15.86 21.30 -5.32
N ARG A 106 14.65 21.11 -5.87
CA ARG A 106 14.39 21.13 -7.33
C ARG A 106 14.66 22.49 -7.97
N MET A 107 14.41 23.58 -7.24
CA MET A 107 14.68 24.94 -7.72
C MET A 107 16.17 25.25 -7.75
N LEU A 108 16.93 24.77 -6.75
CA LEU A 108 18.37 25.00 -6.63
C LEU A 108 19.21 24.06 -7.50
N ALA A 109 18.77 22.80 -7.66
CA ALA A 109 19.48 21.80 -8.46
C ALA A 109 19.19 21.99 -9.95
N LYS A 110 20.13 22.60 -10.68
CA LYS A 110 20.01 22.87 -12.13
C LYS A 110 19.83 21.60 -12.98
N ASN A 111 20.39 20.45 -12.56
CA ASN A 111 20.32 19.17 -13.28
C ASN A 111 19.99 18.04 -12.32
N VAL A 112 18.71 17.72 -12.17
CA VAL A 112 18.28 16.52 -11.44
C VAL A 112 18.34 15.31 -12.39
N GLY A 113 19.10 14.30 -12.02
CA GLY A 113 19.21 13.05 -12.79
C GLY A 113 17.84 12.41 -13.07
N ALA A 114 17.71 11.77 -14.23
CA ALA A 114 16.44 11.18 -14.66
C ALA A 114 15.88 10.15 -13.64
N SER A 115 16.73 9.41 -12.97
CA SER A 115 16.35 8.44 -11.93
C SER A 115 15.88 9.07 -10.62
N MET A 116 16.35 10.29 -10.31
CA MET A 116 15.98 11.00 -9.07
C MET A 116 14.64 11.74 -9.17
N LYS A 117 14.24 12.15 -10.38
CA LYS A 117 12.98 12.88 -10.59
C LYS A 117 11.76 12.15 -10.04
N PRO A 118 11.53 10.85 -10.35
CA PRO A 118 10.36 10.12 -9.81
C PRO A 118 10.41 9.98 -8.29
N ILE A 119 11.60 9.75 -7.69
CA ILE A 119 11.76 9.63 -6.24
C ILE A 119 11.39 10.94 -5.54
N LEU A 120 11.89 12.08 -6.04
CA LEU A 120 11.55 13.40 -5.50
C LEU A 120 10.04 13.69 -5.63
N THR A 121 9.41 13.28 -6.74
CA THR A 121 7.96 13.43 -6.90
C THR A 121 7.20 12.56 -5.91
N LEU A 122 7.66 11.33 -5.68
CA LEU A 122 7.08 10.45 -4.68
C LEU A 122 7.15 11.08 -3.28
N VAL A 123 8.31 11.61 -2.88
CA VAL A 123 8.48 12.28 -1.59
C VAL A 123 7.56 13.51 -1.46
N GLN A 124 7.36 14.28 -2.53
CA GLN A 124 6.40 15.41 -2.51
C GLN A 124 4.96 14.93 -2.30
N ILE A 125 4.55 13.86 -2.97
CA ILE A 125 3.19 13.29 -2.85
C ILE A 125 2.98 12.73 -1.44
N LEU A 126 3.95 11.99 -0.92
CA LEU A 126 3.91 11.47 0.45
C LEU A 126 3.90 12.59 1.48
N GLY A 127 4.69 13.64 1.29
CA GLY A 127 4.67 14.83 2.13
C GLY A 127 3.34 15.59 2.09
N ALA A 128 2.72 15.70 0.90
CA ALA A 128 1.39 16.29 0.77
C ALA A 128 0.33 15.45 1.49
N SER A 129 0.37 14.12 1.36
CA SER A 129 -0.52 13.23 2.11
C SER A 129 -0.35 13.41 3.62
N THR A 130 0.90 13.49 4.09
CA THR A 130 1.21 13.74 5.51
C THR A 130 0.67 15.08 5.98
N PHE A 131 0.79 16.12 5.17
CA PHE A 131 0.24 17.43 5.50
C PHE A 131 -1.28 17.36 5.72
N PHE A 132 -2.01 16.71 4.82
CA PHE A 132 -3.46 16.54 4.97
C PHE A 132 -3.83 15.66 6.18
N CYS A 133 -3.14 14.53 6.37
CA CYS A 133 -3.38 13.67 7.53
C CYS A 133 -3.05 14.38 8.85
N GLY A 134 -1.97 15.18 8.89
CA GLY A 134 -1.60 15.98 10.04
C GLY A 134 -2.62 17.09 10.37
N MET A 135 -3.34 17.59 9.38
CA MET A 135 -4.48 18.48 9.63
C MET A 135 -5.65 17.76 10.30
N LEU A 136 -5.87 16.47 9.98
CA LEU A 136 -6.91 15.67 10.64
C LEU A 136 -6.56 15.42 12.12
N THR A 137 -5.29 15.20 12.45
CA THR A 137 -4.81 15.03 13.82
C THR A 137 -4.64 16.34 14.58
N GLY A 138 -4.59 17.47 13.86
CA GLY A 138 -4.37 18.79 14.44
C GLY A 138 -2.96 19.03 14.97
N THR A 139 -1.94 18.32 14.46
CA THR A 139 -0.55 18.43 14.89
C THR A 139 0.29 19.17 13.86
N PHE A 140 1.12 20.13 14.33
CA PHE A 140 2.07 20.88 13.53
C PHE A 140 3.39 21.04 14.30
N PHE A 141 4.42 20.31 13.93
CA PHE A 141 5.66 20.17 14.69
C PHE A 141 5.41 19.87 16.17
N GLY A 142 4.46 18.97 16.46
CA GLY A 142 4.08 18.60 17.82
C GLY A 142 3.28 19.67 18.58
N PHE A 143 3.01 20.84 18.00
CA PHE A 143 2.08 21.81 18.55
C PHE A 143 0.64 21.46 18.16
N ASN A 144 -0.29 21.67 19.09
CA ASN A 144 -1.71 21.50 18.81
C ASN A 144 -2.23 22.72 18.02
N LEU A 145 -2.55 22.53 16.74
CA LEU A 145 -3.11 23.58 15.88
C LEU A 145 -4.45 24.11 16.38
N TYR A 146 -5.23 23.25 17.02
CA TYR A 146 -6.61 23.55 17.44
C TYR A 146 -6.70 23.98 18.92
N GLY A 147 -5.57 24.10 19.60
CA GLY A 147 -5.49 24.55 20.98
C GLY A 147 -5.55 26.07 21.16
N ASN A 148 -5.47 26.84 20.08
CA ASN A 148 -5.53 28.30 20.10
C ASN A 148 -6.88 28.80 19.61
N ASP A 149 -7.47 29.82 20.28
CA ASP A 149 -8.76 30.43 19.91
C ASP A 149 -8.70 31.33 18.66
N ILE A 150 -8.08 30.85 17.60
CA ILE A 150 -8.07 31.52 16.32
C ILE A 150 -9.27 31.08 15.52
N PRO A 151 -10.20 32.01 15.08
CA PRO A 151 -11.45 31.65 14.42
C PRO A 151 -11.30 30.79 13.17
N PHE A 152 -10.19 30.95 12.44
CA PHE A 152 -9.87 30.14 11.27
C PHE A 152 -9.59 28.67 11.67
N PHE A 153 -8.81 28.45 12.70
CA PHE A 153 -8.49 27.09 13.18
C PHE A 153 -9.68 26.42 13.86
N ASN A 154 -10.52 27.18 14.56
CA ASN A 154 -11.74 26.66 15.14
C ASN A 154 -12.70 26.11 14.06
N LYS A 155 -12.86 26.83 12.95
CA LYS A 155 -13.68 26.36 11.82
C LYS A 155 -13.07 25.10 11.13
N MET A 156 -11.75 25.05 11.05
CA MET A 156 -11.06 23.84 10.52
C MET A 156 -11.17 22.67 11.47
N ARG A 157 -11.08 22.90 12.77
CA ARG A 157 -11.30 21.87 13.80
C ARG A 157 -12.68 21.22 13.64
N ASP A 158 -13.72 22.02 13.54
CA ASP A 158 -15.09 21.51 13.45
C ASP A 158 -15.35 20.72 12.16
N LEU A 159 -14.57 20.95 11.10
CA LEU A 159 -14.65 20.27 9.82
C LEU A 159 -13.78 19.03 9.70
N PHE A 160 -12.55 19.05 10.24
CA PHE A 160 -11.50 18.07 9.92
C PHE A 160 -10.94 17.35 11.14
N PHE A 161 -11.06 17.90 12.35
CA PHE A 161 -10.43 17.32 13.52
C PHE A 161 -11.06 15.95 13.86
N LEU A 162 -10.20 14.95 13.90
CA LEU A 162 -10.54 13.61 14.37
C LEU A 162 -9.88 13.37 15.73
N ASP A 163 -10.71 13.12 16.73
CA ASP A 163 -10.25 12.70 18.05
C ASP A 163 -9.50 11.36 17.98
N ASN A 164 -8.67 11.07 18.97
CA ASN A 164 -7.88 9.85 19.05
C ASN A 164 -8.71 8.58 18.88
N GLN A 165 -9.94 8.55 19.41
CA GLN A 165 -10.86 7.43 19.24
C GLN A 165 -11.29 7.27 17.78
N TRP A 166 -11.57 8.37 17.09
CA TRP A 166 -11.92 8.35 15.67
C TRP A 166 -10.73 7.94 14.80
N MET A 167 -9.52 8.38 15.13
CA MET A 167 -8.30 7.96 14.42
C MET A 167 -8.03 6.47 14.58
N PHE A 168 -8.27 5.92 15.77
CA PHE A 168 -8.20 4.48 16.01
C PHE A 168 -9.23 3.73 15.15
N ASN A 169 -10.49 4.15 15.19
CA ASN A 169 -11.56 3.55 14.40
C ASN A 169 -11.28 3.68 12.89
N LEU A 170 -10.78 4.82 12.44
CA LEU A 170 -10.41 5.06 11.04
C LEU A 170 -9.32 4.08 10.59
N SER A 171 -8.31 3.81 11.42
CA SER A 171 -7.26 2.85 11.08
C SER A 171 -7.80 1.43 10.88
N LEU A 172 -8.75 1.00 11.73
CA LEU A 172 -9.43 -0.30 11.59
C LEU A 172 -10.33 -0.36 10.35
N ILE A 173 -11.08 0.70 10.09
CA ILE A 173 -11.96 0.79 8.90
C ILE A 173 -11.13 0.73 7.62
N LEU A 174 -10.05 1.50 7.55
CA LEU A 174 -9.13 1.48 6.40
C LEU A 174 -8.49 0.11 6.20
N GLY A 175 -8.13 -0.57 7.30
CA GLY A 175 -7.64 -1.95 7.26
C GLY A 175 -8.69 -2.90 6.70
N ALA A 176 -9.91 -2.85 7.20
CA ALA A 176 -11.01 -3.69 6.71
C ALA A 176 -11.30 -3.43 5.22
N VAL A 177 -11.35 -2.15 4.81
CA VAL A 177 -11.55 -1.77 3.40
C VAL A 177 -10.43 -2.32 2.52
N GLN A 178 -9.18 -2.20 2.92
CA GLN A 178 -8.04 -2.69 2.14
C GLN A 178 -8.05 -4.22 2.05
N ILE A 179 -8.39 -4.93 3.13
CA ILE A 179 -8.47 -6.41 3.13
C ILE A 179 -9.60 -6.87 2.20
N ILE A 180 -10.80 -6.29 2.30
CA ILE A 180 -11.93 -6.61 1.42
C ILE A 180 -11.55 -6.33 -0.04
N PHE A 181 -10.90 -5.22 -0.30
CA PHE A 181 -10.42 -4.87 -1.63
C PHE A 181 -9.37 -5.87 -2.15
N GLY A 182 -8.42 -6.31 -1.30
CA GLY A 182 -7.48 -7.38 -1.62
C GLY A 182 -8.18 -8.69 -1.98
N MET A 183 -9.19 -9.08 -1.22
CA MET A 183 -9.98 -10.29 -1.50
C MET A 183 -10.78 -10.20 -2.81
N ILE A 184 -11.28 -9.01 -3.17
CA ILE A 184 -11.92 -8.79 -4.48
C ILE A 184 -10.91 -9.01 -5.61
N LEU A 185 -9.69 -8.48 -5.47
CA LEU A 185 -8.62 -8.70 -6.45
C LEU A 185 -8.22 -10.18 -6.54
N LYS A 186 -8.18 -10.89 -5.40
CA LYS A 186 -7.95 -12.34 -5.36
C LYS A 186 -9.04 -13.10 -6.12
N ALA A 187 -10.31 -12.78 -5.89
CA ALA A 187 -11.43 -13.42 -6.58
C ALA A 187 -11.36 -13.14 -8.10
N ALA A 188 -11.02 -11.90 -8.50
CA ALA A 188 -10.84 -11.54 -9.90
C ALA A 188 -9.67 -12.33 -10.55
N ASN A 189 -8.53 -12.39 -9.88
CA ASN A 189 -7.35 -13.12 -10.35
C ASN A 189 -7.62 -14.62 -10.48
N GLN A 190 -8.25 -15.23 -9.47
CA GLN A 190 -8.67 -16.65 -9.51
C GLN A 190 -9.66 -16.93 -10.64
N THR A 191 -10.58 -15.99 -10.89
CA THR A 191 -11.55 -16.14 -11.98
C THR A 191 -10.87 -16.09 -13.35
N ILE A 192 -9.88 -15.24 -13.55
CA ILE A 192 -9.12 -15.12 -14.79
C ILE A 192 -8.22 -16.34 -15.02
N GLN A 193 -7.55 -16.83 -13.99
CA GLN A 193 -6.58 -17.94 -14.11
C GLN A 193 -7.24 -19.32 -14.14
N PHE A 194 -8.21 -19.56 -13.27
CA PHE A 194 -8.77 -20.90 -13.03
C PHE A 194 -10.26 -21.01 -13.34
N GLY A 195 -10.91 -19.86 -13.59
CA GLY A 195 -12.36 -19.81 -13.83
C GLY A 195 -13.19 -19.56 -12.56
N LEU A 196 -14.44 -19.09 -12.77
CA LEU A 196 -15.35 -18.64 -11.71
C LEU A 196 -15.56 -19.68 -10.57
N LYS A 197 -15.54 -20.97 -10.90
CA LYS A 197 -15.78 -22.05 -9.92
C LYS A 197 -14.79 -22.04 -8.75
N TYR A 198 -13.55 -21.62 -8.99
CA TYR A 198 -12.50 -21.57 -7.96
C TYR A 198 -12.56 -20.29 -7.12
N ALA A 199 -13.20 -19.24 -7.61
CA ALA A 199 -13.38 -17.98 -6.90
C ALA A 199 -14.58 -17.97 -5.94
N LEU A 200 -15.51 -18.97 -6.03
CA LEU A 200 -16.77 -18.97 -5.27
C LEU A 200 -16.57 -18.95 -3.75
N SER A 201 -15.58 -19.68 -3.24
CA SER A 201 -15.26 -19.66 -1.81
C SER A 201 -14.77 -18.28 -1.37
N THR A 202 -13.91 -17.63 -2.16
CA THR A 202 -13.41 -16.25 -1.88
C THR A 202 -14.57 -15.26 -1.93
N ILE A 203 -15.49 -15.39 -2.90
CA ILE A 203 -16.70 -14.56 -2.99
C ILE A 203 -17.60 -14.77 -1.76
N GLY A 204 -17.74 -16.00 -1.28
CA GLY A 204 -18.46 -16.31 -0.04
C GLY A 204 -17.89 -15.51 1.16
N TRP A 205 -16.58 -15.50 1.31
CA TRP A 205 -15.91 -14.72 2.37
C TRP A 205 -16.09 -13.21 2.22
N ILE A 206 -16.04 -12.67 1.00
CA ILE A 206 -16.32 -11.25 0.75
C ILE A 206 -17.74 -10.90 1.19
N ILE A 207 -18.73 -11.77 0.87
CA ILE A 207 -20.12 -11.57 1.28
C ILE A 207 -20.27 -11.57 2.81
N VAL A 208 -19.59 -12.48 3.53
CA VAL A 208 -19.56 -12.51 5.00
C VAL A 208 -19.03 -11.21 5.57
N LEU A 209 -17.87 -10.74 5.09
CA LEU A 209 -17.23 -9.53 5.60
C LEU A 209 -18.03 -8.28 5.30
N VAL A 210 -18.51 -8.13 4.08
CA VAL A 210 -19.33 -6.98 3.66
C VAL A 210 -20.66 -6.97 4.43
N SER A 211 -21.32 -8.13 4.55
CA SER A 211 -22.57 -8.23 5.31
C SER A 211 -22.39 -7.88 6.79
N THR A 212 -21.28 -8.35 7.40
CA THR A 212 -20.97 -8.04 8.81
C THR A 212 -20.64 -6.57 9.00
N ALA A 213 -19.86 -5.97 8.07
CA ALA A 213 -19.55 -4.53 8.09
C ALA A 213 -20.82 -3.68 7.92
N LEU A 214 -21.70 -4.05 6.99
CA LEU A 214 -23.00 -3.36 6.80
C LEU A 214 -23.92 -3.51 8.00
N ALA A 215 -23.97 -4.70 8.62
CA ALA A 215 -24.76 -4.91 9.83
C ALA A 215 -24.27 -4.05 11.01
N PHE A 216 -22.95 -3.81 11.08
CA PHE A 216 -22.37 -2.91 12.08
C PHE A 216 -22.67 -1.44 11.80
N LEU A 217 -22.65 -1.01 10.53
CA LEU A 217 -22.91 0.38 10.13
C LEU A 217 -24.40 0.73 10.11
N LEU A 218 -25.26 -0.20 9.70
CA LEU A 218 -26.70 -0.01 9.49
C LEU A 218 -27.52 -0.72 10.58
N GLY A 219 -27.07 -0.70 11.81
CA GLY A 219 -27.64 -1.44 12.94
C GLY A 219 -29.17 -1.35 13.10
N ASP A 220 -29.80 -0.24 12.70
CA ASP A 220 -31.24 -0.03 12.76
C ASP A 220 -32.01 -0.77 11.66
N THR A 221 -31.46 -0.85 10.46
CA THR A 221 -32.11 -1.48 9.29
C THR A 221 -31.70 -2.92 9.08
N MET A 222 -30.48 -3.29 9.49
CA MET A 222 -29.91 -4.63 9.36
C MET A 222 -29.18 -5.02 10.66
N PRO A 223 -29.92 -5.31 11.75
CA PRO A 223 -29.29 -5.65 13.03
C PRO A 223 -28.44 -6.91 12.92
N MET A 224 -27.32 -6.94 13.64
CA MET A 224 -26.49 -8.14 13.77
C MET A 224 -27.34 -9.30 14.30
N GLY A 225 -27.38 -10.44 13.55
CA GLY A 225 -28.24 -11.58 13.87
C GLY A 225 -29.68 -11.43 13.41
N GLY A 226 -30.06 -10.36 12.70
CA GLY A 226 -31.38 -10.23 12.07
C GLY A 226 -31.60 -11.26 10.95
N THR A 227 -32.87 -11.52 10.60
CA THR A 227 -33.25 -12.56 9.62
C THR A 227 -32.52 -12.37 8.27
N VAL A 228 -32.43 -11.13 7.79
CA VAL A 228 -31.72 -10.81 6.53
C VAL A 228 -30.24 -11.15 6.62
N HIS A 229 -29.59 -10.72 7.72
CA HIS A 229 -28.17 -11.02 7.94
C HIS A 229 -27.88 -12.52 8.04
N LEU A 230 -28.72 -13.28 8.75
CA LEU A 230 -28.60 -14.73 8.87
C LEU A 230 -28.80 -15.45 7.53
N VAL A 231 -29.72 -15.00 6.69
CA VAL A 231 -29.94 -15.57 5.35
C VAL A 231 -28.71 -15.34 4.47
N ILE A 232 -28.15 -14.12 4.49
CA ILE A 232 -26.92 -13.81 3.72
C ILE A 232 -25.74 -14.65 4.21
N LEU A 233 -25.56 -14.81 5.53
CA LEU A 233 -24.54 -15.67 6.11
C LEU A 233 -24.75 -17.13 5.76
N GLY A 234 -26.00 -17.61 5.72
CA GLY A 234 -26.36 -18.98 5.28
C GLY A 234 -25.97 -19.23 3.82
N LEU A 235 -26.29 -18.31 2.92
CA LEU A 235 -25.90 -18.39 1.51
C LEU A 235 -24.39 -18.36 1.34
N ALA A 236 -23.69 -17.46 2.04
CA ALA A 236 -22.24 -17.40 2.04
C ALA A 236 -21.61 -18.69 2.59
N GLY A 237 -22.20 -19.29 3.65
CA GLY A 237 -21.77 -20.57 4.20
C GLY A 237 -21.86 -21.70 3.17
N VAL A 238 -22.94 -21.76 2.39
CA VAL A 238 -23.07 -22.73 1.28
C VAL A 238 -21.93 -22.56 0.27
N LEU A 239 -21.58 -21.34 -0.11
CA LEU A 239 -20.47 -21.07 -1.04
C LEU A 239 -19.12 -21.51 -0.45
N ILE A 240 -18.89 -21.26 0.83
CA ILE A 240 -17.63 -21.55 1.51
C ILE A 240 -17.47 -23.07 1.74
N PHE A 241 -18.52 -23.76 2.22
CA PHE A 241 -18.41 -25.17 2.62
C PHE A 241 -18.64 -26.16 1.48
N LEU A 242 -19.53 -25.85 0.53
CA LEU A 242 -19.87 -26.80 -0.55
C LEU A 242 -19.08 -26.56 -1.82
N LEU A 243 -18.65 -25.31 -2.09
CA LEU A 243 -18.00 -24.93 -3.36
C LEU A 243 -16.50 -24.53 -3.19
N ASN A 244 -15.89 -24.94 -2.09
CA ASN A 244 -14.48 -24.61 -1.81
C ASN A 244 -13.51 -25.28 -2.81
N SER A 245 -13.73 -26.55 -3.15
CA SER A 245 -12.85 -27.30 -4.04
C SER A 245 -13.68 -28.03 -5.10
N PRO A 246 -13.85 -27.48 -6.31
CA PRO A 246 -14.60 -28.14 -7.38
C PRO A 246 -13.96 -29.48 -7.76
N GLY A 247 -14.77 -30.56 -7.76
CA GLY A 247 -14.33 -31.88 -8.15
C GLY A 247 -14.00 -32.84 -7.01
N LYS A 248 -14.07 -32.42 -5.74
CA LYS A 248 -13.90 -33.28 -4.56
C LYS A 248 -15.24 -33.72 -3.97
N ASN A 249 -15.24 -34.80 -3.19
CA ASN A 249 -16.42 -35.28 -2.48
C ASN A 249 -16.94 -34.24 -1.49
N ILE A 250 -18.28 -34.15 -1.32
CA ILE A 250 -18.96 -33.15 -0.45
C ILE A 250 -18.44 -33.21 0.99
N PHE A 251 -18.25 -34.41 1.56
CA PHE A 251 -17.72 -34.57 2.91
C PHE A 251 -16.30 -34.02 3.07
N LEU A 252 -15.46 -34.23 2.06
CA LEU A 252 -14.10 -33.71 2.03
C LEU A 252 -14.11 -32.17 1.89
N ASN A 253 -15.03 -31.64 1.08
CA ASN A 253 -15.20 -30.19 0.93
C ASN A 253 -15.64 -29.52 2.23
N ILE A 254 -16.54 -30.11 2.99
CA ILE A 254 -16.96 -29.58 4.30
C ILE A 254 -15.77 -29.57 5.26
N GLY A 255 -14.98 -30.64 5.32
CA GLY A 255 -13.78 -30.69 6.19
C GLY A 255 -12.73 -29.64 5.82
N LEU A 256 -12.44 -29.50 4.52
CA LEU A 256 -11.52 -28.47 4.02
C LEU A 256 -12.09 -27.08 4.23
N GLY A 257 -13.39 -26.86 4.01
CA GLY A 257 -14.06 -25.60 4.24
C GLY A 257 -14.01 -25.15 5.72
N LEU A 258 -14.15 -26.08 6.66
CA LEU A 258 -13.99 -25.79 8.09
C LEU A 258 -12.55 -25.36 8.43
N TRP A 259 -11.56 -26.07 7.89
CA TRP A 259 -10.15 -25.74 8.08
C TRP A 259 -9.80 -24.38 7.49
N ASP A 260 -10.26 -24.11 6.26
CA ASP A 260 -10.05 -22.83 5.60
C ASP A 260 -10.78 -21.71 6.31
N SER A 261 -11.96 -21.97 6.88
CA SER A 261 -12.71 -20.99 7.69
C SER A 261 -11.97 -20.61 8.96
N TYR A 262 -11.39 -21.59 9.66
CA TYR A 262 -10.57 -21.32 10.84
C TYR A 262 -9.35 -20.47 10.49
N ASN A 263 -8.61 -20.85 9.43
CA ASN A 263 -7.42 -20.12 8.98
C ASN A 263 -7.77 -18.70 8.52
N MET A 264 -8.89 -18.55 7.81
CA MET A 264 -9.34 -17.25 7.32
C MET A 264 -9.77 -16.33 8.47
N ALA A 265 -10.58 -16.83 9.41
CA ALA A 265 -11.03 -16.06 10.56
C ALA A 265 -9.86 -15.59 11.43
N THR A 266 -8.93 -16.51 11.78
CA THR A 266 -7.75 -16.16 12.58
C THR A 266 -6.79 -15.23 11.84
N GLY A 267 -6.61 -15.45 10.53
CA GLY A 267 -5.80 -14.58 9.67
C GLY A 267 -6.37 -13.18 9.57
N LEU A 268 -7.67 -13.03 9.29
CA LEU A 268 -8.34 -11.73 9.20
C LEU A 268 -8.27 -10.94 10.50
N LEU A 269 -8.49 -11.58 11.66
CA LEU A 269 -8.34 -10.92 12.95
C LEU A 269 -6.93 -10.37 13.14
N GLY A 270 -5.91 -11.18 12.86
CA GLY A 270 -4.52 -10.74 12.93
C GLY A 270 -4.19 -9.62 11.96
N ASP A 271 -4.69 -9.72 10.73
CA ASP A 271 -4.48 -8.73 9.69
C ASP A 271 -5.14 -7.39 10.07
N ILE A 272 -6.42 -7.38 10.51
CA ILE A 272 -7.12 -6.16 10.96
C ILE A 272 -6.41 -5.50 12.14
N LEU A 273 -6.01 -6.29 13.15
CA LEU A 273 -5.29 -5.76 14.30
C LEU A 273 -3.93 -5.15 13.92
N SER A 274 -3.29 -5.62 12.84
CA SER A 274 -2.05 -5.03 12.34
C SER A 274 -2.22 -3.57 11.90
N TYR A 275 -3.42 -3.14 11.50
CA TYR A 275 -3.68 -1.75 11.10
C TYR A 275 -3.76 -0.76 12.27
N VAL A 276 -3.94 -1.23 13.52
CA VAL A 276 -3.84 -0.38 14.72
C VAL A 276 -2.47 0.30 14.80
N ARG A 277 -1.45 -0.26 14.18
CA ARG A 277 -0.11 0.31 14.10
C ARG A 277 -0.08 1.67 13.41
N LEU A 278 -0.96 1.93 12.43
CA LEU A 278 -1.06 3.23 11.76
C LEU A 278 -1.40 4.33 12.77
N PHE A 279 -2.41 4.07 13.61
CA PHE A 279 -2.81 4.97 14.67
C PHE A 279 -1.70 5.14 15.74
N ALA A 280 -1.13 4.01 16.21
CA ALA A 280 -0.12 4.04 17.26
C ALA A 280 1.13 4.84 16.86
N LEU A 281 1.56 4.72 15.60
CA LEU A 281 2.73 5.44 15.09
C LEU A 281 2.44 6.93 14.90
N GLY A 282 1.30 7.29 14.31
CA GLY A 282 0.90 8.69 14.15
C GLY A 282 0.78 9.41 15.51
N LEU A 283 0.16 8.73 16.48
CA LEU A 283 0.04 9.26 17.84
C LEU A 283 1.41 9.40 18.52
N SER A 284 2.27 8.37 18.47
CA SER A 284 3.57 8.39 19.13
C SER A 284 4.50 9.46 18.56
N GLY A 285 4.48 9.66 17.24
CA GLY A 285 5.26 10.72 16.57
C GLY A 285 4.86 12.12 17.02
N GLY A 286 3.57 12.39 17.14
CA GLY A 286 3.04 13.66 17.64
C GLY A 286 3.38 13.90 19.13
N ILE A 287 3.24 12.87 19.97
CA ILE A 287 3.60 12.95 21.40
C ILE A 287 5.10 13.22 21.55
N LEU A 288 5.96 12.51 20.82
CA LEU A 288 7.40 12.71 20.89
C LEU A 288 7.81 14.11 20.45
N ALA A 289 7.20 14.65 19.41
CA ALA A 289 7.39 16.03 18.97
C ALA A 289 7.01 17.03 20.09
N SER A 290 5.88 16.81 20.75
CA SER A 290 5.41 17.63 21.87
C SER A 290 6.38 17.58 23.08
N VAL A 291 6.95 16.41 23.37
CA VAL A 291 7.97 16.25 24.41
C VAL A 291 9.23 17.06 24.08
N PHE A 292 9.71 17.03 22.85
CA PHE A 292 10.85 17.87 22.44
C PHE A 292 10.55 19.35 22.57
N ASN A 293 9.32 19.79 22.25
CA ASN A 293 8.89 21.18 22.46
C ASN A 293 8.93 21.57 23.95
N SER A 294 8.43 20.69 24.81
CA SER A 294 8.44 20.91 26.26
C SER A 294 9.87 20.95 26.83
N LEU A 295 10.76 20.06 26.34
CA LEU A 295 12.17 20.07 26.71
C LEU A 295 12.87 21.35 26.26
N ALA A 296 12.62 21.80 25.03
CA ALA A 296 13.19 23.03 24.50
C ALA A 296 12.78 24.23 25.35
N ALA A 297 11.52 24.32 25.78
CA ALA A 297 11.05 25.37 26.66
C ALA A 297 11.58 25.24 28.09
N GLY A 298 11.60 24.03 28.66
CA GLY A 298 11.95 23.81 30.08
C GLY A 298 13.45 23.83 30.37
N MET A 299 14.31 23.51 29.41
CA MET A 299 15.78 23.50 29.58
C MET A 299 16.43 24.83 29.12
N SER A 300 15.64 25.75 28.59
CA SER A 300 16.12 27.07 28.18
C SER A 300 16.42 27.94 29.42
N PRO A 301 17.65 28.46 29.59
CA PRO A 301 17.96 29.32 30.71
C PRO A 301 17.24 30.67 30.58
N ASP A 302 16.94 31.34 31.75
CA ASP A 302 16.25 32.64 31.80
C ASP A 302 17.11 33.83 31.34
N ASN A 303 18.10 33.60 30.50
CA ASN A 303 18.99 34.63 29.97
C ASN A 303 18.48 35.06 28.58
N ALA A 304 18.35 36.37 28.39
CA ALA A 304 17.79 36.97 27.18
C ALA A 304 18.52 36.58 25.88
N ILE A 305 19.79 36.20 25.92
CA ILE A 305 20.61 35.84 24.74
C ILE A 305 20.78 34.31 24.68
N ALA A 306 21.15 33.66 25.80
CA ALA A 306 21.44 32.25 25.83
C ALA A 306 20.16 31.39 25.74
N GLY A 307 19.06 31.85 26.33
CA GLY A 307 17.77 31.14 26.33
C GLY A 307 17.26 30.78 24.92
N PRO A 308 17.02 31.76 24.05
CA PRO A 308 16.54 31.48 22.70
C PRO A 308 17.51 30.65 21.88
N ILE A 309 18.82 30.76 22.05
CA ILE A 309 19.83 29.97 21.33
C ILE A 309 19.71 28.49 21.74
N VAL A 310 19.66 28.20 23.04
CA VAL A 310 19.52 26.81 23.57
C VAL A 310 18.19 26.25 23.16
N MET A 311 17.11 27.01 23.25
CA MET A 311 15.78 26.58 22.83
C MET A 311 15.75 26.17 21.35
N VAL A 312 16.27 26.99 20.44
CA VAL A 312 16.32 26.71 19.01
C VAL A 312 17.21 25.49 18.73
N LEU A 313 18.32 25.35 19.44
CA LEU A 313 19.21 24.21 19.25
C LEU A 313 18.56 22.89 19.66
N ILE A 314 17.90 22.84 20.83
CA ILE A 314 17.17 21.66 21.29
C ILE A 314 16.00 21.34 20.33
N PHE A 315 15.27 22.36 19.88
CA PHE A 315 14.19 22.22 18.93
C PHE A 315 14.69 21.61 17.61
N LEU A 316 15.75 22.14 17.02
CA LEU A 316 16.32 21.65 15.76
C LEU A 316 16.80 20.19 15.88
N ILE A 317 17.57 19.88 16.94
CA ILE A 317 18.07 18.52 17.15
C ILE A 317 16.90 17.55 17.40
N GLY A 318 16.00 17.90 18.31
CA GLY A 318 14.87 17.06 18.70
C GLY A 318 13.95 16.75 17.52
N HIS A 319 13.55 17.78 16.76
CA HIS A 319 12.71 17.58 15.57
C HIS A 319 13.43 16.89 14.42
N SER A 320 14.73 17.07 14.25
CA SER A 320 15.50 16.33 13.23
C SER A 320 15.51 14.83 13.53
N ILE A 321 15.76 14.46 14.80
CA ILE A 321 15.74 13.05 15.23
C ILE A 321 14.32 12.47 15.09
N ASN A 322 13.32 13.19 15.60
CA ASN A 322 11.92 12.75 15.54
C ASN A 322 11.44 12.57 14.10
N MET A 323 11.73 13.53 13.23
CA MET A 323 11.37 13.46 11.81
C MET A 323 12.04 12.26 11.12
N PHE A 324 13.34 12.05 11.37
CA PHE A 324 14.06 10.91 10.81
C PHE A 324 13.43 9.56 11.23
N MET A 325 13.18 9.39 12.54
CA MET A 325 12.57 8.16 13.07
C MET A 325 11.16 7.94 12.53
N ASN A 326 10.35 9.01 12.47
CA ASN A 326 8.98 8.92 11.97
C ASN A 326 8.92 8.67 10.47
N ILE A 327 9.80 9.26 9.64
CA ILE A 327 9.86 8.97 8.20
C ILE A 327 10.24 7.51 7.96
N LEU A 328 11.24 6.99 8.69
CA LEU A 328 11.60 5.56 8.60
C LEU A 328 10.41 4.67 9.00
N GLY A 329 9.74 4.98 10.12
CA GLY A 329 8.55 4.25 10.56
C GLY A 329 7.42 4.32 9.53
N ALA A 330 7.13 5.52 9.03
CA ALA A 330 6.09 5.76 8.02
C ALA A 330 6.39 5.10 6.67
N MET A 331 7.66 4.78 6.37
CA MET A 331 8.02 4.00 5.18
C MET A 331 7.88 2.50 5.42
N VAL A 332 8.48 2.00 6.50
CA VAL A 332 8.58 0.54 6.77
C VAL A 332 7.22 -0.08 7.13
N HIS A 333 6.42 0.60 7.96
CA HIS A 333 5.18 0.01 8.44
C HIS A 333 4.07 -0.08 7.38
N PRO A 334 3.81 0.93 6.55
CA PRO A 334 2.92 0.77 5.40
C PRO A 334 3.43 -0.24 4.37
N MET A 335 4.76 -0.34 4.15
CA MET A 335 5.31 -1.40 3.29
C MET A 335 4.96 -2.79 3.84
N ARG A 336 5.09 -3.00 5.15
CA ARG A 336 4.71 -4.26 5.77
C ARG A 336 3.21 -4.55 5.59
N LEU A 337 2.33 -3.57 5.85
CA LEU A 337 0.88 -3.72 5.65
C LEU A 337 0.55 -4.07 4.20
N THR A 338 1.26 -3.48 3.25
CA THR A 338 1.08 -3.79 1.83
C THR A 338 1.57 -5.19 1.48
N PHE A 339 2.78 -5.56 1.89
CA PHE A 339 3.43 -6.79 1.43
C PHE A 339 2.96 -8.04 2.20
N VAL A 340 2.64 -7.90 3.49
CA VAL A 340 2.23 -9.04 4.31
C VAL A 340 0.72 -9.18 4.32
N GLU A 341 -0.02 -8.12 4.65
CA GLU A 341 -1.46 -8.19 4.82
C GLU A 341 -2.20 -8.07 3.47
N PHE A 342 -1.92 -7.05 2.66
CA PHE A 342 -2.65 -6.82 1.42
C PHE A 342 -2.30 -7.84 0.33
N PHE A 343 -1.03 -8.12 0.07
CA PHE A 343 -0.63 -9.09 -0.97
C PHE A 343 -1.05 -10.51 -0.63
N LYS A 344 -0.96 -10.92 0.63
CA LYS A 344 -1.50 -12.20 1.11
C LYS A 344 -3.00 -12.31 0.82
N ASN A 345 -3.78 -11.27 1.16
CA ASN A 345 -5.23 -11.26 0.96
C ASN A 345 -5.63 -11.08 -0.52
N SER A 346 -4.75 -10.55 -1.37
CA SER A 346 -4.94 -10.49 -2.82
C SER A 346 -4.51 -11.76 -3.57
N GLY A 347 -3.96 -12.75 -2.85
CA GLY A 347 -3.49 -14.00 -3.46
C GLY A 347 -2.29 -13.80 -4.39
N TYR A 348 -1.45 -12.80 -4.08
CA TYR A 348 -0.25 -12.50 -4.85
C TYR A 348 0.87 -13.48 -4.49
N GLU A 349 1.38 -14.20 -5.48
CA GLU A 349 2.49 -15.14 -5.31
C GLU A 349 3.85 -14.50 -5.62
N GLY A 350 3.91 -13.68 -6.66
CA GLY A 350 5.12 -13.00 -7.09
C GLY A 350 6.19 -13.95 -7.64
N GLY A 351 7.42 -13.45 -7.72
CA GLY A 351 8.57 -14.23 -8.20
C GLY A 351 8.89 -14.02 -9.70
N GLY A 352 8.27 -13.04 -10.35
CA GLY A 352 8.59 -12.65 -11.72
C GLY A 352 10.01 -12.08 -11.84
N LYS A 353 10.66 -12.31 -12.96
CA LYS A 353 11.98 -11.76 -13.29
C LYS A 353 11.84 -10.45 -14.04
N GLU A 354 12.65 -9.44 -13.68
CA GLU A 354 12.66 -8.15 -14.39
C GLU A 354 13.21 -8.32 -15.82
N TYR A 355 12.49 -7.75 -16.78
CA TYR A 355 12.98 -7.66 -18.15
C TYR A 355 14.18 -6.68 -18.22
N LYS A 356 15.33 -7.20 -18.63
CA LYS A 356 16.56 -6.41 -18.84
C LYS A 356 16.96 -6.54 -20.29
N PRO A 357 16.70 -5.51 -21.13
CA PRO A 357 17.11 -5.53 -22.52
C PRO A 357 18.65 -5.54 -22.60
N PHE A 358 19.18 -6.20 -23.61
CA PHE A 358 20.59 -6.06 -23.98
C PHE A 358 20.84 -4.58 -24.32
N LYS A 359 21.70 -3.95 -23.54
CA LYS A 359 22.22 -2.62 -23.86
C LYS A 359 23.68 -2.77 -24.27
N ASN A 360 24.02 -2.17 -25.43
CA ASN A 360 25.42 -1.92 -25.79
C ASN A 360 26.01 -0.85 -24.84
#